data_af3ac5d1a985d75cd878d0e3c1c85dd0
#
_entry.id   af3ac5d1a985d75cd878d0e3c1c85dd0
#
_cell.length_a   1.000
_cell.length_b   1.000
_cell.length_c   1.000
_cell.angle_alpha   90.00
_cell.angle_beta   90.00
_cell.angle_gamma   90.00
#
_symmetry.space_group_name_H-M   'P 1'
#
loop_
_entity.id
_entity.type
_entity.pdbx_description
1 polymer ?
#
loop_
_entity_poly.entity_id
_entity_poly.type
_entity_poly.pdbx_seq_one_letter_code
_entity_poly.pdbx_strand_id
1 'polypeptide(L)'
;MSQLRAFAAVADYLHFRDAAAAVGTSQPALSGAIAALEDALGTQLVERTTRRVLLTPAGERVARHTRRVLDALADLVDEAESARRPFTGPLHLGVIPTVAPYVLPALLRLAREEYPDLQLYVHEEQTGSLMDGLTGGRLDLLLLALPSPGLGGVEEIPLYEEDFTLIVPEGHELAGRRNLPRDALRGLDVLLLDEGHCLRDQALDVCREVGASEAGATRAASLPTLVQLVAGGLGVTLLPQTAIDVETRPGSQLAVSRFAAPAPYRRIGLVMRSSTGRGAEFADLAVALRRAVGDLPVRVVR
;
A
#
# COMPACT_ATOMS: atom_id res chain seq x y z
N MET A 1 14.59 -19.37 -18.55
CA MET A 1 13.63 -18.96 -17.52
C MET A 1 14.11 -19.30 -16.10
N SER A 2 14.55 -20.52 -15.81
CA SER A 2 15.11 -20.90 -14.49
C SER A 2 16.29 -20.03 -14.06
N GLN A 3 17.16 -19.66 -14.97
CA GLN A 3 18.31 -18.78 -14.71
C GLN A 3 17.88 -17.36 -14.30
N LEU A 4 16.85 -16.79 -14.93
CA LEU A 4 16.33 -15.46 -14.57
C LEU A 4 15.67 -15.48 -13.18
N ARG A 5 14.90 -16.53 -12.86
CA ARG A 5 14.33 -16.69 -11.51
C ARG A 5 15.41 -16.87 -10.44
N ALA A 6 16.43 -17.67 -10.74
CA ALA A 6 17.58 -17.84 -9.86
C ALA A 6 18.30 -16.50 -9.61
N PHE A 7 18.51 -15.70 -10.66
CA PHE A 7 19.17 -14.41 -10.55
C PHE A 7 18.31 -13.38 -9.80
N ALA A 8 17.01 -13.31 -10.07
CA ALA A 8 16.11 -12.44 -9.32
C ALA A 8 16.16 -12.75 -7.82
N ALA A 9 16.08 -14.03 -7.44
CA ALA A 9 16.20 -14.44 -6.04
C ALA A 9 17.56 -14.05 -5.42
N VAL A 10 18.66 -14.23 -6.14
CA VAL A 10 19.99 -13.78 -5.64
C VAL A 10 20.04 -12.27 -5.46
N ALA A 11 19.42 -11.51 -6.37
CA ALA A 11 19.35 -10.06 -6.29
C ALA A 11 18.51 -9.56 -5.12
N ASP A 12 17.48 -10.29 -4.73
CA ASP A 12 16.58 -9.93 -3.62
C ASP A 12 17.18 -10.32 -2.26
N TYR A 13 17.74 -11.53 -2.15
CA TYR A 13 18.24 -12.05 -0.88
C TYR A 13 19.70 -11.71 -0.59
N LEU A 14 20.50 -11.39 -1.62
CA LEU A 14 21.96 -11.17 -1.51
C LEU A 14 22.69 -12.28 -0.73
N HIS A 15 22.11 -13.48 -0.74
CA HIS A 15 22.61 -14.66 -0.06
C HIS A 15 22.21 -15.94 -0.81
N PHE A 16 23.19 -16.75 -1.27
CA PHE A 16 22.92 -17.90 -2.13
C PHE A 16 22.06 -18.99 -1.49
N ARG A 17 22.20 -19.24 -0.19
CA ARG A 17 21.42 -20.26 0.51
C ARG A 17 19.95 -19.87 0.59
N ASP A 18 19.69 -18.62 0.98
CA ASP A 18 18.33 -18.10 1.17
C ASP A 18 17.63 -17.96 -0.19
N ALA A 19 18.35 -17.48 -1.20
CA ALA A 19 17.86 -17.44 -2.58
C ALA A 19 17.53 -18.84 -3.12
N ALA A 20 18.37 -19.86 -2.83
CA ALA A 20 18.11 -21.23 -3.25
C ALA A 20 16.88 -21.82 -2.57
N ALA A 21 16.71 -21.57 -1.28
CA ALA A 21 15.53 -21.97 -0.53
C ALA A 21 14.26 -21.30 -1.09
N ALA A 22 14.31 -19.99 -1.42
CA ALA A 22 13.20 -19.24 -1.96
C ALA A 22 12.71 -19.77 -3.32
N VAL A 23 13.60 -20.25 -4.17
CA VAL A 23 13.24 -20.84 -5.49
C VAL A 23 13.14 -22.36 -5.49
N GLY A 24 13.19 -23.01 -4.32
CA GLY A 24 13.00 -24.44 -4.18
C GLY A 24 14.10 -25.28 -4.82
N THR A 25 15.38 -24.81 -4.81
CA THR A 25 16.51 -25.51 -5.43
C THR A 25 17.68 -25.65 -4.47
N SER A 26 18.72 -26.42 -4.86
CA SER A 26 19.96 -26.50 -4.10
C SER A 26 20.89 -25.30 -4.40
N GLN A 27 21.70 -24.90 -3.41
CA GLN A 27 22.67 -23.82 -3.59
C GLN A 27 23.66 -24.09 -4.76
N PRO A 28 24.20 -25.31 -4.99
CA PRO A 28 25.02 -25.60 -6.17
C PRO A 28 24.27 -25.41 -7.49
N ALA A 29 23.01 -25.83 -7.58
CA ALA A 29 22.20 -25.67 -8.78
C ALA A 29 21.89 -24.19 -9.05
N LEU A 30 21.56 -23.41 -8.00
CA LEU A 30 21.39 -21.96 -8.13
C LEU A 30 22.66 -21.29 -8.61
N SER A 31 23.83 -21.66 -8.04
CA SER A 31 25.13 -21.11 -8.43
C SER A 31 25.47 -21.44 -9.89
N GLY A 32 25.16 -22.64 -10.37
CA GLY A 32 25.32 -23.04 -11.76
C GLY A 32 24.39 -22.24 -12.71
N ALA A 33 23.15 -21.99 -12.28
CA ALA A 33 22.21 -21.19 -13.05
C ALA A 33 22.67 -19.72 -13.22
N ILE A 34 23.27 -19.14 -12.16
CA ILE A 34 23.85 -17.78 -12.24
C ILE A 34 25.05 -17.76 -13.20
N ALA A 35 26.00 -18.72 -13.06
CA ALA A 35 27.15 -18.78 -13.95
C ALA A 35 26.73 -18.92 -15.42
N ALA A 36 25.77 -19.78 -15.72
CA ALA A 36 25.23 -19.95 -17.06
C ALA A 36 24.53 -18.70 -17.59
N LEU A 37 23.92 -17.88 -16.75
CA LEU A 37 23.35 -16.60 -17.13
C LEU A 37 24.44 -15.56 -17.42
N GLU A 38 25.47 -15.49 -16.60
CA GLU A 38 26.62 -14.60 -16.78
C GLU A 38 27.36 -14.94 -18.08
N ASP A 39 27.57 -16.22 -18.37
CA ASP A 39 28.17 -16.70 -19.61
C ASP A 39 27.32 -16.30 -20.85
N ALA A 40 26.00 -16.51 -20.75
CA ALA A 40 25.08 -16.17 -21.87
C ALA A 40 25.01 -14.66 -22.13
N LEU A 41 25.19 -13.83 -21.11
CA LEU A 41 25.18 -12.36 -21.23
C LEU A 41 26.57 -11.77 -21.44
N GLY A 42 27.63 -12.57 -21.32
CA GLY A 42 29.01 -12.12 -21.45
C GLY A 42 29.42 -11.10 -20.36
N THR A 43 28.75 -11.11 -19.23
CA THR A 43 28.94 -10.09 -18.18
C THR A 43 28.73 -10.68 -16.79
N GLN A 44 29.63 -10.34 -15.87
CA GLN A 44 29.47 -10.70 -14.47
C GLN A 44 28.38 -9.87 -13.81
N LEU A 45 27.44 -10.54 -13.18
CA LEU A 45 26.27 -9.94 -12.52
C LEU A 45 26.42 -9.91 -11.00
N VAL A 46 27.19 -10.88 -10.44
CA VAL A 46 27.31 -11.10 -9.00
C VAL A 46 28.79 -11.15 -8.60
N GLU A 47 29.16 -10.36 -7.60
CA GLU A 47 30.45 -10.44 -6.92
C GLU A 47 30.33 -11.33 -5.68
N ARG A 48 31.19 -12.35 -5.58
CA ARG A 48 31.24 -13.25 -4.43
C ARG A 48 32.40 -12.86 -3.53
N THR A 49 32.10 -12.39 -2.37
CA THR A 49 33.09 -12.28 -1.29
C THR A 49 32.90 -13.44 -0.31
N THR A 50 33.91 -13.71 0.52
CA THR A 50 33.83 -14.76 1.54
C THR A 50 32.74 -14.53 2.60
N ARG A 51 32.14 -13.34 2.62
CA ARG A 51 31.15 -12.95 3.65
C ARG A 51 29.84 -12.39 3.07
N ARG A 52 29.81 -11.95 1.82
CA ARG A 52 28.63 -11.30 1.21
C ARG A 52 28.56 -11.56 -0.29
N VAL A 53 27.35 -11.53 -0.78
CA VAL A 53 27.01 -11.48 -2.20
C VAL A 53 26.63 -10.04 -2.51
N LEU A 54 27.22 -9.47 -3.56
CA LEU A 54 26.93 -8.12 -4.03
C LEU A 54 26.56 -8.21 -5.52
N LEU A 55 25.68 -7.35 -5.97
CA LEU A 55 25.43 -7.15 -7.38
C LEU A 55 26.50 -6.22 -7.96
N THR A 56 26.98 -6.53 -9.17
CA THR A 56 27.74 -5.56 -9.93
C THR A 56 26.83 -4.43 -10.43
N PRO A 57 27.36 -3.28 -10.88
CA PRO A 57 26.54 -2.25 -11.53
C PRO A 57 25.77 -2.76 -12.77
N ALA A 58 26.32 -3.75 -13.48
CA ALA A 58 25.63 -4.47 -14.54
C ALA A 58 24.52 -5.37 -13.97
N GLY A 59 24.81 -6.08 -12.86
CA GLY A 59 23.86 -6.93 -12.15
C GLY A 59 22.63 -6.16 -11.69
N GLU A 60 22.79 -4.96 -11.12
CA GLU A 60 21.66 -4.12 -10.71
C GLU A 60 20.75 -3.74 -11.89
N ARG A 61 21.35 -3.35 -13.03
CA ARG A 61 20.58 -3.04 -14.24
C ARG A 61 19.86 -4.27 -14.78
N VAL A 62 20.57 -5.40 -14.87
CA VAL A 62 20.00 -6.67 -15.36
C VAL A 62 18.91 -7.16 -14.39
N ALA A 63 19.06 -7.01 -13.07
CA ALA A 63 18.03 -7.39 -12.10
C ALA A 63 16.70 -6.65 -12.34
N ARG A 64 16.76 -5.34 -12.62
CA ARG A 64 15.55 -4.57 -12.99
C ARG A 64 14.88 -5.10 -14.26
N HIS A 65 15.65 -5.42 -15.28
CA HIS A 65 15.10 -5.99 -16.51
C HIS A 65 14.61 -7.43 -16.32
N THR A 66 15.31 -8.23 -15.52
CA THR A 66 14.91 -9.60 -15.16
C THR A 66 13.54 -9.62 -14.49
N ARG A 67 13.31 -8.72 -13.53
CA ARG A 67 12.00 -8.60 -12.89
C ARG A 67 10.93 -8.33 -13.94
N ARG A 68 11.08 -7.31 -14.80
CA ARG A 68 10.11 -7.00 -15.87
C ARG A 68 9.80 -8.18 -16.78
N VAL A 69 10.79 -9.01 -17.11
CA VAL A 69 10.60 -10.19 -17.95
C VAL A 69 9.81 -11.27 -17.20
N LEU A 70 10.13 -11.48 -15.91
CA LEU A 70 9.41 -12.43 -15.08
C LEU A 70 7.95 -11.99 -14.86
N ASP A 71 7.72 -10.71 -14.72
CA ASP A 71 6.40 -10.09 -14.60
C ASP A 71 5.58 -10.29 -15.86
N ALA A 72 6.13 -9.96 -17.02
CA ALA A 72 5.47 -10.17 -18.30
C ALA A 72 5.15 -11.66 -18.56
N LEU A 73 5.97 -12.56 -18.02
CA LEU A 73 5.65 -13.99 -18.07
C LEU A 73 4.50 -14.38 -17.12
N ALA A 74 4.47 -13.80 -15.92
CA ALA A 74 3.36 -14.01 -14.99
C ALA A 74 2.06 -13.48 -15.60
N ASP A 75 2.07 -12.25 -16.15
CA ASP A 75 0.94 -11.66 -16.88
C ASP A 75 0.44 -12.56 -18.03
N LEU A 76 1.36 -13.20 -18.77
CA LEU A 76 1.00 -14.12 -19.86
C LEU A 76 0.30 -15.40 -19.33
N VAL A 77 0.74 -15.92 -18.20
CA VAL A 77 0.10 -17.08 -17.55
C VAL A 77 -1.27 -16.69 -17.01
N ASP A 78 -1.35 -15.53 -16.33
CA ASP A 78 -2.57 -15.00 -15.75
C ASP A 78 -3.61 -14.66 -16.84
N GLU A 79 -3.18 -14.09 -17.98
CA GLU A 79 -4.04 -13.87 -19.14
C GLU A 79 -4.60 -15.20 -19.70
N ALA A 80 -3.75 -16.22 -19.78
CA ALA A 80 -4.18 -17.54 -20.22
C ALA A 80 -5.16 -18.22 -19.25
N GLU A 81 -5.07 -17.94 -17.96
CA GLU A 81 -5.95 -18.46 -16.91
C GLU A 81 -7.22 -17.61 -16.77
N SER A 82 -7.12 -16.28 -16.80
CA SER A 82 -8.25 -15.36 -16.72
C SER A 82 -9.18 -15.43 -17.93
N ALA A 83 -8.65 -15.82 -19.09
CA ALA A 83 -9.45 -16.14 -20.28
C ALA A 83 -10.44 -17.31 -20.03
N ARG A 84 -10.35 -18.00 -18.90
CA ARG A 84 -11.23 -19.12 -18.56
C ARG A 84 -12.39 -18.76 -17.64
N ARG A 85 -12.20 -17.93 -16.64
CA ARG A 85 -13.26 -17.41 -15.74
C ARG A 85 -12.73 -16.20 -14.95
N PRO A 86 -13.45 -15.08 -14.90
CA PRO A 86 -13.06 -13.95 -14.05
C PRO A 86 -13.09 -14.35 -12.56
N PHE A 87 -12.22 -13.74 -11.77
CA PHE A 87 -12.10 -13.95 -10.32
C PHE A 87 -11.81 -15.40 -9.89
N THR A 88 -11.01 -16.11 -10.68
CA THR A 88 -10.47 -17.42 -10.30
C THR A 88 -8.94 -17.34 -10.20
N GLY A 89 -8.37 -18.15 -9.29
CA GLY A 89 -6.92 -18.17 -9.09
C GLY A 89 -6.38 -17.04 -8.19
N PRO A 90 -5.06 -16.79 -8.23
CA PRO A 90 -4.41 -15.85 -7.32
C PRO A 90 -4.68 -14.39 -7.68
N LEU A 91 -4.90 -13.57 -6.65
CA LEU A 91 -4.93 -12.11 -6.72
C LEU A 91 -4.07 -11.53 -5.59
N HIS A 92 -2.96 -10.92 -5.94
CA HIS A 92 -2.08 -10.24 -4.98
C HIS A 92 -2.51 -8.78 -4.83
N LEU A 93 -3.23 -8.50 -3.75
CA LEU A 93 -3.76 -7.18 -3.43
C LEU A 93 -2.84 -6.46 -2.43
N GLY A 94 -2.27 -5.34 -2.84
CA GLY A 94 -1.58 -4.42 -1.95
C GLY A 94 -2.55 -3.42 -1.32
N VAL A 95 -2.43 -3.18 -0.02
CA VAL A 95 -3.29 -2.22 0.71
C VAL A 95 -2.43 -1.37 1.63
N ILE A 96 -2.66 -0.07 1.66
CA ILE A 96 -1.97 0.82 2.60
C ILE A 96 -2.44 0.60 4.05
N PRO A 97 -1.55 0.73 5.06
CA PRO A 97 -1.87 0.46 6.47
C PRO A 97 -2.99 1.34 7.04
N THR A 98 -3.21 2.52 6.45
CA THR A 98 -4.27 3.44 6.89
C THR A 98 -5.65 3.14 6.29
N VAL A 99 -5.77 2.07 5.48
CA VAL A 99 -7.01 1.58 4.87
C VAL A 99 -7.28 0.12 5.24
N ALA A 100 -6.23 -0.70 5.28
CA ALA A 100 -6.34 -2.15 5.47
C ALA A 100 -7.24 -2.55 6.65
N PRO A 101 -7.03 -2.10 7.90
CA PRO A 101 -7.83 -2.56 9.05
C PRO A 101 -9.31 -2.23 8.95
N TYR A 102 -9.68 -1.19 8.19
CA TYR A 102 -11.03 -0.65 8.16
C TYR A 102 -11.86 -1.14 6.97
N VAL A 103 -11.20 -1.49 5.87
CA VAL A 103 -11.86 -1.89 4.61
C VAL A 103 -11.75 -3.39 4.35
N LEU A 104 -10.67 -4.05 4.79
CA LEU A 104 -10.48 -5.49 4.59
C LEU A 104 -11.66 -6.34 5.10
N PRO A 105 -12.30 -6.06 6.26
CA PRO A 105 -13.45 -6.85 6.69
C PRO A 105 -14.59 -6.88 5.66
N ALA A 106 -14.87 -5.75 4.99
CA ALA A 106 -15.89 -5.67 3.94
C ALA A 106 -15.44 -6.39 2.66
N LEU A 107 -14.18 -6.18 2.25
CA LEU A 107 -13.59 -6.82 1.08
C LEU A 107 -13.53 -8.35 1.23
N LEU A 108 -13.09 -8.87 2.39
CA LEU A 108 -13.00 -10.30 2.64
C LEU A 108 -14.37 -10.98 2.67
N ARG A 109 -15.39 -10.30 3.19
CA ARG A 109 -16.78 -10.77 3.13
C ARG A 109 -17.26 -10.84 1.68
N LEU A 110 -17.07 -9.76 0.92
CA LEU A 110 -17.40 -9.71 -0.51
C LEU A 110 -16.71 -10.84 -1.29
N ALA A 111 -15.40 -11.01 -1.10
CA ALA A 111 -14.63 -12.04 -1.80
C ALA A 111 -15.18 -13.44 -1.51
N ARG A 112 -15.53 -13.73 -0.25
CA ARG A 112 -16.09 -15.03 0.14
C ARG A 112 -17.48 -15.30 -0.46
N GLU A 113 -18.31 -14.26 -0.52
CA GLU A 113 -19.71 -14.38 -0.95
C GLU A 113 -19.86 -14.38 -2.47
N GLU A 114 -19.12 -13.52 -3.17
CA GLU A 114 -19.29 -13.32 -4.62
C GLU A 114 -18.20 -14.00 -5.45
N TYR A 115 -17.00 -14.26 -4.88
CA TYR A 115 -15.84 -14.77 -5.60
C TYR A 115 -15.19 -15.95 -4.86
N PRO A 116 -15.90 -17.08 -4.64
CA PRO A 116 -15.41 -18.20 -3.82
C PRO A 116 -14.17 -18.90 -4.38
N ASP A 117 -13.92 -18.80 -5.68
CA ASP A 117 -12.76 -19.39 -6.34
C ASP A 117 -11.54 -18.46 -6.40
N LEU A 118 -11.68 -17.22 -5.87
CA LEU A 118 -10.60 -16.25 -5.80
C LEU A 118 -9.65 -16.55 -4.64
N GLN A 119 -8.37 -16.72 -4.94
CA GLN A 119 -7.32 -16.86 -3.95
C GLN A 119 -6.70 -15.49 -3.63
N LEU A 120 -7.26 -14.81 -2.67
CA LEU A 120 -6.82 -13.46 -2.29
C LEU A 120 -5.60 -13.48 -1.37
N TYR A 121 -4.49 -12.89 -1.84
CA TYR A 121 -3.28 -12.64 -1.06
C TYR A 121 -3.18 -11.15 -0.74
N VAL A 122 -3.29 -10.80 0.53
CA VAL A 122 -3.25 -9.39 0.97
C VAL A 122 -1.85 -9.03 1.46
N HIS A 123 -1.33 -7.92 0.95
CA HIS A 123 -0.04 -7.34 1.32
C HIS A 123 -0.27 -5.94 1.87
N GLU A 124 0.03 -5.76 3.16
CA GLU A 124 -0.04 -4.46 3.82
C GLU A 124 1.34 -3.83 3.87
N GLU A 125 1.55 -2.78 3.08
CA GLU A 125 2.84 -2.10 2.96
C GLU A 125 2.63 -0.60 2.72
N GLN A 126 3.69 0.19 2.91
CA GLN A 126 3.68 1.62 2.57
C GLN A 126 3.55 1.84 1.06
N THR A 127 3.05 3.02 0.68
CA THR A 127 2.70 3.37 -0.71
C THR A 127 3.85 3.13 -1.69
N GLY A 128 5.08 3.50 -1.34
CA GLY A 128 6.25 3.30 -2.20
C GLY A 128 6.48 1.82 -2.52
N SER A 129 6.54 0.95 -1.49
CA SER A 129 6.70 -0.50 -1.65
C SER A 129 5.56 -1.14 -2.45
N LEU A 130 4.32 -0.65 -2.26
CA LEU A 130 3.17 -1.12 -3.02
C LEU A 130 3.29 -0.75 -4.50
N MET A 131 3.66 0.50 -4.81
CA MET A 131 3.86 0.95 -6.19
C MET A 131 5.01 0.19 -6.89
N ASP A 132 6.11 -0.04 -6.18
CA ASP A 132 7.21 -0.89 -6.68
C ASP A 132 6.74 -2.34 -6.89
N GLY A 133 5.94 -2.89 -5.98
CA GLY A 133 5.33 -4.20 -6.10
C GLY A 133 4.39 -4.31 -7.30
N LEU A 134 3.56 -3.29 -7.56
CA LEU A 134 2.66 -3.24 -8.70
C LEU A 134 3.42 -3.14 -10.03
N THR A 135 4.35 -2.18 -10.12
CA THR A 135 5.13 -1.95 -11.35
C THR A 135 6.14 -3.07 -11.60
N GLY A 136 6.60 -3.75 -10.54
CA GLY A 136 7.43 -4.94 -10.57
C GLY A 136 6.66 -6.25 -10.73
N GLY A 137 5.30 -6.28 -10.83
CA GLY A 137 4.47 -7.47 -11.06
C GLY A 137 4.30 -8.39 -9.85
N ARG A 138 4.84 -8.05 -8.70
CA ARG A 138 4.62 -8.78 -7.45
C ARG A 138 3.17 -8.63 -6.95
N LEU A 139 2.55 -7.50 -7.28
CA LEU A 139 1.17 -7.18 -6.95
C LEU A 139 0.37 -6.95 -8.24
N ASP A 140 -0.88 -7.36 -8.22
CA ASP A 140 -1.82 -7.22 -9.35
C ASP A 140 -2.64 -5.95 -9.24
N LEU A 141 -3.05 -5.62 -8.02
CA LEU A 141 -3.98 -4.55 -7.71
C LEU A 141 -3.59 -3.87 -6.40
N LEU A 142 -3.77 -2.57 -6.32
CA LEU A 142 -3.56 -1.82 -5.07
C LEU A 142 -4.87 -1.17 -4.62
N LEU A 143 -5.03 -1.06 -3.31
CA LEU A 143 -6.06 -0.26 -2.65
C LEU A 143 -5.36 0.83 -1.83
N LEU A 144 -5.37 2.06 -2.33
CA LEU A 144 -4.63 3.17 -1.72
C LEU A 144 -5.30 4.54 -1.95
N ALA A 145 -4.68 5.58 -1.40
CA ALA A 145 -5.16 6.94 -1.57
C ALA A 145 -4.79 7.51 -2.95
N LEU A 146 -5.74 8.21 -3.57
CA LEU A 146 -5.60 8.84 -4.87
C LEU A 146 -5.42 10.37 -4.76
N PRO A 147 -4.70 11.00 -5.69
CA PRO A 147 -3.97 10.36 -6.80
C PRO A 147 -2.78 9.53 -6.30
N SER A 148 -2.50 8.42 -6.98
CA SER A 148 -1.35 7.59 -6.65
C SER A 148 -0.04 8.30 -7.04
N PRO A 149 1.04 8.19 -6.24
CA PRO A 149 2.32 8.71 -6.66
C PRO A 149 2.87 7.85 -7.81
N GLY A 150 3.29 8.47 -8.90
CA GLY A 150 3.92 7.72 -9.98
C GLY A 150 4.03 8.47 -11.29
N LEU A 151 4.88 7.96 -12.18
CA LEU A 151 5.25 8.58 -13.46
C LEU A 151 4.47 8.01 -14.66
N GLY A 152 3.28 7.44 -14.43
CA GLY A 152 2.47 6.83 -15.50
C GLY A 152 2.58 5.30 -15.54
N GLY A 153 1.84 4.68 -16.46
CA GLY A 153 1.76 3.21 -16.60
C GLY A 153 0.80 2.54 -15.62
N VAL A 154 -0.01 3.33 -14.90
CA VAL A 154 -1.07 2.83 -14.03
C VAL A 154 -2.41 3.46 -14.39
N GLU A 155 -3.47 2.75 -14.07
CA GLU A 155 -4.85 3.21 -14.14
C GLU A 155 -5.44 3.24 -12.73
N GLU A 156 -6.26 4.25 -12.47
CA GLU A 156 -6.91 4.47 -11.18
C GLU A 156 -8.42 4.34 -11.31
N ILE A 157 -9.04 3.61 -10.40
CA ILE A 157 -10.48 3.49 -10.29
C ILE A 157 -10.90 4.01 -8.91
N PRO A 158 -11.44 5.24 -8.80
CA PRO A 158 -11.91 5.77 -7.53
C PRO A 158 -13.03 4.92 -6.94
N LEU A 159 -12.99 4.65 -5.64
CA LEU A 159 -14.01 3.89 -4.93
C LEU A 159 -14.87 4.79 -4.05
N TYR A 160 -14.23 5.54 -3.15
CA TYR A 160 -14.92 6.40 -2.20
C TYR A 160 -14.06 7.58 -1.75
N GLU A 161 -14.71 8.55 -1.15
CA GLU A 161 -14.12 9.66 -0.42
C GLU A 161 -14.48 9.56 1.05
N GLU A 162 -13.55 9.93 1.93
CA GLU A 162 -13.78 10.01 3.36
C GLU A 162 -13.16 11.27 3.95
N ASP A 163 -13.90 11.88 4.88
CA ASP A 163 -13.45 13.10 5.53
C ASP A 163 -12.35 12.81 6.55
N PHE A 164 -11.48 13.79 6.74
CA PHE A 164 -10.61 13.84 7.92
C PHE A 164 -11.35 14.36 9.12
N THR A 165 -11.01 13.80 10.26
CA THR A 165 -11.57 14.16 11.57
C THR A 165 -10.41 14.53 12.48
N LEU A 166 -10.55 15.62 13.23
CA LEU A 166 -9.58 16.05 14.22
C LEU A 166 -9.73 15.22 15.49
N ILE A 167 -8.64 14.60 15.95
CA ILE A 167 -8.55 13.86 17.20
C ILE A 167 -7.70 14.64 18.18
N VAL A 168 -8.26 14.84 19.35
CA VAL A 168 -7.66 15.61 20.43
C VAL A 168 -7.75 14.84 21.75
N PRO A 169 -6.93 15.14 22.77
CA PRO A 169 -7.15 14.64 24.13
C PRO A 169 -8.54 15.02 24.64
N GLU A 170 -9.15 14.21 25.50
CA GLU A 170 -10.52 14.40 26.02
C GLU A 170 -10.71 15.77 26.71
N GLY A 171 -9.66 16.28 27.35
CA GLY A 171 -9.68 17.61 28.04
C GLY A 171 -9.35 18.82 27.15
N HIS A 172 -9.14 18.61 25.83
CA HIS A 172 -8.77 19.68 24.92
C HIS A 172 -9.95 20.64 24.65
N GLU A 173 -9.67 21.94 24.44
CA GLU A 173 -10.69 22.97 24.20
C GLU A 173 -11.59 22.70 22.96
N LEU A 174 -11.08 21.97 21.99
CA LEU A 174 -11.79 21.56 20.77
C LEU A 174 -12.50 20.22 20.92
N ALA A 175 -12.46 19.56 22.10
CA ALA A 175 -13.04 18.24 22.30
C ALA A 175 -14.55 18.22 21.97
N GLY A 176 -14.98 17.25 21.17
CA GLY A 176 -16.38 17.03 20.79
C GLY A 176 -17.01 18.13 19.92
N ARG A 177 -16.24 19.08 19.44
CA ARG A 177 -16.75 20.17 18.60
C ARG A 177 -17.22 19.63 17.26
N ARG A 178 -18.28 20.24 16.74
CA ARG A 178 -18.82 20.02 15.40
C ARG A 178 -18.73 21.31 14.59
N ASN A 179 -18.60 21.17 13.29
CA ASN A 179 -18.50 22.32 12.38
C ASN A 179 -17.25 23.18 12.65
N LEU A 180 -16.09 22.56 12.93
CA LEU A 180 -14.83 23.27 13.07
C LEU A 180 -14.42 23.88 11.72
N PRO A 181 -14.05 25.16 11.67
CA PRO A 181 -13.40 25.69 10.48
C PRO A 181 -12.01 25.05 10.34
N ARG A 182 -11.47 24.98 9.11
CA ARG A 182 -10.12 24.43 8.89
C ARG A 182 -9.04 25.18 9.65
N ASP A 183 -9.21 26.51 9.81
CA ASP A 183 -8.30 27.37 10.57
C ASP A 183 -8.22 26.99 12.06
N ALA A 184 -9.14 26.19 12.60
CA ALA A 184 -9.04 25.66 13.95
C ALA A 184 -7.78 24.80 14.18
N LEU A 185 -7.12 24.35 13.13
CA LEU A 185 -5.82 23.68 13.20
C LEU A 185 -4.66 24.65 13.44
N ARG A 186 -4.84 25.95 13.21
CA ARG A 186 -3.77 26.94 13.34
C ARG A 186 -3.26 27.02 14.78
N GLY A 187 -1.95 26.89 14.94
CA GLY A 187 -1.29 26.90 16.23
C GLY A 187 -1.39 25.61 17.04
N LEU A 188 -2.00 24.57 16.47
CA LEU A 188 -1.97 23.23 17.06
C LEU A 188 -0.71 22.47 16.62
N ASP A 189 -0.19 21.66 17.54
CA ASP A 189 0.89 20.72 17.27
C ASP A 189 0.29 19.42 16.66
N VAL A 190 0.36 19.29 15.34
CA VAL A 190 -0.23 18.14 14.63
C VAL A 190 0.78 17.01 14.55
N LEU A 191 0.49 15.92 15.23
CA LEU A 191 1.24 14.65 15.16
C LEU A 191 0.94 13.93 13.86
N LEU A 192 1.96 13.39 13.22
CA LEU A 192 1.88 12.74 11.92
C LEU A 192 2.46 11.32 11.97
N LEU A 193 2.12 10.54 10.96
CA LEU A 193 2.79 9.26 10.69
C LEU A 193 4.21 9.50 10.15
N ASP A 194 5.02 8.43 10.19
CA ASP A 194 6.35 8.41 9.57
C ASP A 194 6.28 8.63 8.05
N GLU A 195 7.42 8.95 7.46
CA GLU A 195 7.58 9.05 6.01
C GLU A 195 7.21 7.75 5.29
N GLY A 196 6.66 7.87 4.09
CA GLY A 196 6.18 6.74 3.29
C GLY A 196 4.69 6.41 3.46
N HIS A 197 4.01 7.01 4.45
CA HIS A 197 2.57 6.94 4.58
C HIS A 197 1.90 8.11 3.83
N CYS A 198 1.08 7.82 2.81
CA CYS A 198 0.37 8.86 2.07
C CYS A 198 -0.55 9.72 2.95
N LEU A 199 -1.05 9.17 4.07
CA LEU A 199 -1.84 9.91 5.04
C LEU A 199 -1.05 11.07 5.67
N ARG A 200 0.27 10.88 5.87
CA ARG A 200 1.14 11.96 6.35
C ARG A 200 1.14 13.15 5.39
N ASP A 201 1.36 12.88 4.11
CA ASP A 201 1.46 13.94 3.10
C ASP A 201 0.11 14.66 2.95
N GLN A 202 -0.99 13.92 2.97
CA GLN A 202 -2.35 14.48 2.94
C GLN A 202 -2.66 15.34 4.18
N ALA A 203 -2.28 14.89 5.38
CA ALA A 203 -2.45 15.68 6.59
C ALA A 203 -1.55 16.93 6.57
N LEU A 204 -0.32 16.83 6.06
CA LEU A 204 0.56 17.97 5.85
C LEU A 204 -0.02 18.99 4.88
N ASP A 205 -0.67 18.55 3.80
CA ASP A 205 -1.30 19.46 2.86
C ASP A 205 -2.44 20.24 3.52
N VAL A 206 -3.27 19.57 4.32
CA VAL A 206 -4.31 20.22 5.13
C VAL A 206 -3.69 21.23 6.12
N CYS A 207 -2.59 20.87 6.78
CA CYS A 207 -1.89 21.77 7.70
C CYS A 207 -1.30 23.02 6.99
N ARG A 208 -0.69 22.82 5.83
CA ARG A 208 -0.10 23.91 5.03
C ARG A 208 -1.13 24.91 4.55
N GLU A 209 -2.32 24.46 4.14
CA GLU A 209 -3.42 25.34 3.71
C GLU A 209 -3.79 26.38 4.79
N VAL A 210 -3.66 26.04 6.07
CA VAL A 210 -4.08 26.87 7.18
C VAL A 210 -2.93 27.42 8.04
N GLY A 211 -1.68 27.09 7.70
CA GLY A 211 -0.50 27.49 8.46
C GLY A 211 -0.39 26.81 9.82
N ALA A 212 -0.86 25.56 9.94
CA ALA A 212 -0.64 24.72 11.11
C ALA A 212 0.79 24.16 11.12
N SER A 213 1.32 23.88 12.30
CA SER A 213 2.68 23.35 12.47
C SER A 213 2.67 21.83 12.62
N GLU A 214 3.67 21.16 12.05
CA GLU A 214 3.99 19.78 12.38
C GLU A 214 4.54 19.75 13.81
N ALA A 215 4.03 18.86 14.67
CA ALA A 215 4.52 18.67 16.03
C ALA A 215 5.92 18.05 15.99
N GLY A 216 6.93 18.83 16.21
CA GLY A 216 8.32 18.45 16.50
C GLY A 216 8.85 17.17 15.79
N ALA A 217 9.71 16.41 16.52
CA ALA A 217 10.33 15.20 16.01
C ALA A 217 9.52 13.92 16.31
N THR A 218 8.36 14.00 16.98
CA THR A 218 7.57 12.84 17.38
C THR A 218 6.71 12.37 16.22
N ARG A 219 6.94 11.14 15.77
CA ARG A 219 6.22 10.50 14.68
C ARG A 219 5.77 9.10 15.11
N ALA A 220 4.82 8.54 14.41
CA ALA A 220 4.30 7.20 14.68
C ALA A 220 4.35 6.34 13.42
N ALA A 221 4.70 5.07 13.57
CA ALA A 221 4.71 4.10 12.48
C ALA A 221 3.31 3.55 12.15
N SER A 222 2.28 3.82 12.98
CA SER A 222 0.92 3.31 12.79
C SER A 222 -0.12 4.22 13.42
N LEU A 223 -1.39 4.12 12.97
CA LEU A 223 -2.50 4.86 13.55
C LEU A 223 -2.76 4.51 15.02
N PRO A 224 -2.73 3.23 15.44
CA PRO A 224 -2.84 2.89 16.87
C PRO A 224 -1.79 3.57 17.74
N THR A 225 -0.54 3.65 17.29
CA THR A 225 0.51 4.37 18.04
C THR A 225 0.26 5.88 18.04
N LEU A 226 -0.15 6.43 16.90
CA LEU A 226 -0.43 7.85 16.75
C LEU A 226 -1.50 8.34 17.73
N VAL A 227 -2.59 7.60 17.87
CA VAL A 227 -3.67 7.95 18.79
C VAL A 227 -3.26 7.83 20.28
N GLN A 228 -2.33 6.92 20.62
CA GLN A 228 -1.79 6.85 21.98
C GLN A 228 -0.92 8.08 22.32
N LEU A 229 -0.16 8.59 21.35
CA LEU A 229 0.60 9.83 21.54
C LEU A 229 -0.34 11.03 21.77
N VAL A 230 -1.46 11.09 21.04
CA VAL A 230 -2.49 12.11 21.26
C VAL A 230 -3.13 11.95 22.65
N ALA A 231 -3.51 10.74 23.04
CA ALA A 231 -4.07 10.47 24.37
C ALA A 231 -3.10 10.86 25.49
N GLY A 232 -1.78 10.71 25.25
CA GLY A 232 -0.72 11.16 26.14
C GLY A 232 -0.51 12.68 26.18
N GLY A 233 -1.27 13.47 25.41
CA GLY A 233 -1.20 14.94 25.40
C GLY A 233 -0.04 15.53 24.61
N LEU A 234 0.61 14.76 23.71
CA LEU A 234 1.75 15.22 22.93
C LEU A 234 1.35 16.10 21.72
N GLY A 235 0.05 16.23 21.46
CA GLY A 235 -0.48 17.03 20.36
C GLY A 235 -1.86 16.53 19.92
N VAL A 236 -2.24 16.83 18.69
CA VAL A 236 -3.49 16.43 18.04
C VAL A 236 -3.18 15.71 16.75
N THR A 237 -4.16 15.06 16.12
CA THR A 237 -3.95 14.42 14.80
C THR A 237 -5.20 14.44 13.93
N LEU A 238 -5.02 14.17 12.64
CA LEU A 238 -6.09 13.96 11.68
C LEU A 238 -6.22 12.47 11.38
N LEU A 239 -7.40 11.89 11.64
CA LEU A 239 -7.72 10.53 11.24
C LEU A 239 -8.76 10.51 10.11
N PRO A 240 -8.69 9.54 9.22
CA PRO A 240 -9.77 9.28 8.26
C PRO A 240 -11.01 8.76 8.98
N GLN A 241 -12.17 9.11 8.48
CA GLN A 241 -13.46 8.80 9.12
C GLN A 241 -13.66 7.30 9.38
N THR A 242 -13.16 6.43 8.50
CA THR A 242 -13.26 4.98 8.66
C THR A 242 -12.45 4.42 9.84
N ALA A 243 -11.41 5.13 10.28
CA ALA A 243 -10.58 4.71 11.41
C ALA A 243 -11.19 5.07 12.78
N ILE A 244 -12.17 5.99 12.84
CA ILE A 244 -12.65 6.58 14.10
C ILE A 244 -13.17 5.51 15.06
N ASP A 245 -14.08 4.65 14.62
CA ASP A 245 -14.74 3.67 15.50
C ASP A 245 -13.77 2.60 16.04
N VAL A 246 -12.66 2.39 15.34
CA VAL A 246 -11.63 1.43 15.74
C VAL A 246 -10.62 2.07 16.68
N GLU A 247 -10.16 3.28 16.36
CA GLU A 247 -9.02 3.92 17.04
C GLU A 247 -9.44 4.79 18.24
N THR A 248 -10.70 5.24 18.28
CA THR A 248 -11.20 6.12 19.36
C THR A 248 -12.28 5.45 20.20
N ARG A 249 -12.00 4.24 20.70
CA ARG A 249 -12.94 3.46 21.52
C ARG A 249 -13.26 4.17 22.84
N PRO A 250 -14.42 3.92 23.44
CA PRO A 250 -14.76 4.44 24.76
C PRO A 250 -13.66 4.14 25.79
N GLY A 251 -13.23 5.16 26.53
CA GLY A 251 -12.14 5.07 27.50
C GLY A 251 -10.73 5.30 26.94
N SER A 252 -10.58 5.63 25.66
CA SER A 252 -9.30 5.95 25.03
C SER A 252 -8.71 7.30 25.44
N GLN A 253 -9.41 8.09 26.24
CA GLN A 253 -9.04 9.48 26.62
C GLN A 253 -8.89 10.42 25.42
N LEU A 254 -9.61 10.12 24.34
CA LEU A 254 -9.62 10.87 23.09
C LEU A 254 -11.00 11.45 22.82
N ALA A 255 -11.03 12.62 22.22
CA ALA A 255 -12.25 13.25 21.73
C ALA A 255 -12.17 13.47 20.22
N VAL A 256 -13.31 13.26 19.56
CA VAL A 256 -13.49 13.36 18.13
C VAL A 256 -14.14 14.69 17.79
N SER A 257 -13.50 15.48 16.91
CA SER A 257 -14.00 16.78 16.48
C SER A 257 -14.06 16.87 14.97
N ARG A 258 -15.21 17.34 14.43
CA ARG A 258 -15.51 17.29 13.00
C ARG A 258 -15.45 18.67 12.36
N PHE A 259 -14.91 18.72 11.16
CA PHE A 259 -14.88 19.95 10.37
C PHE A 259 -16.24 20.31 9.78
N ALA A 260 -16.41 21.60 9.53
CA ALA A 260 -17.53 22.11 8.72
C ALA A 260 -17.37 21.66 7.25
N ALA A 261 -18.48 21.52 6.57
CA ALA A 261 -18.46 21.22 5.14
C ALA A 261 -18.04 22.46 4.31
N PRO A 262 -17.18 22.28 3.29
CA PRO A 262 -16.53 21.05 2.88
C PRO A 262 -15.35 20.70 3.80
N ALA A 263 -15.42 19.54 4.45
CA ALA A 263 -14.32 19.04 5.27
C ALA A 263 -13.09 18.71 4.42
N PRO A 264 -11.88 18.74 4.97
CA PRO A 264 -10.75 18.12 4.30
C PRO A 264 -11.03 16.62 4.15
N TYR A 265 -10.66 16.04 3.00
CA TYR A 265 -10.97 14.65 2.70
C TYR A 265 -9.85 13.97 1.92
N ARG A 266 -9.90 12.66 1.85
CA ARG A 266 -9.08 11.86 0.94
C ARG A 266 -9.96 10.99 0.05
N ARG A 267 -9.43 10.61 -1.10
CA ARG A 267 -10.06 9.67 -2.02
C ARG A 267 -9.31 8.36 -1.99
N ILE A 268 -10.02 7.25 -1.89
CA ILE A 268 -9.48 5.90 -1.93
C ILE A 268 -9.96 5.22 -3.21
N GLY A 269 -9.06 4.45 -3.82
CA GLY A 269 -9.37 3.75 -5.06
C GLY A 269 -8.46 2.56 -5.30
N LEU A 270 -8.79 1.84 -6.37
CA LEU A 270 -7.96 0.79 -6.92
C LEU A 270 -6.95 1.39 -7.89
N VAL A 271 -5.74 0.82 -7.88
CA VAL A 271 -4.69 1.17 -8.84
C VAL A 271 -4.14 -0.12 -9.44
N MET A 272 -4.06 -0.15 -10.76
CA MET A 272 -3.59 -1.30 -11.53
C MET A 272 -2.62 -0.85 -12.61
N ARG A 273 -1.85 -1.78 -13.17
CA ARG A 273 -1.04 -1.49 -14.36
C ARG A 273 -1.94 -1.23 -15.57
N SER A 274 -1.63 -0.21 -16.36
CA SER A 274 -2.35 0.06 -17.62
C SER A 274 -2.19 -1.06 -18.66
N SER A 275 -1.16 -1.90 -18.49
CA SER A 275 -0.88 -3.05 -19.37
C SER A 275 -1.58 -4.35 -18.92
N THR A 276 -2.34 -4.32 -17.81
CA THR A 276 -2.98 -5.54 -17.32
C THR A 276 -4.10 -6.02 -18.25
N GLY A 277 -4.15 -7.31 -18.55
CA GLY A 277 -5.29 -7.93 -19.24
C GLY A 277 -6.54 -8.06 -18.36
N ARG A 278 -6.40 -7.86 -17.04
CA ARG A 278 -7.50 -7.99 -16.05
C ARG A 278 -8.25 -6.69 -15.79
N GLY A 279 -8.08 -5.64 -16.61
CA GLY A 279 -8.69 -4.32 -16.37
C GLY A 279 -10.21 -4.35 -16.25
N ALA A 280 -10.90 -5.10 -17.10
CA ALA A 280 -12.36 -5.28 -17.02
C ALA A 280 -12.79 -5.97 -15.71
N GLU A 281 -12.06 -7.02 -15.29
CA GLU A 281 -12.28 -7.73 -14.03
C GLU A 281 -12.11 -6.79 -12.82
N PHE A 282 -11.08 -5.96 -12.82
CA PHE A 282 -10.86 -4.99 -11.73
C PHE A 282 -11.88 -3.85 -11.73
N ALA A 283 -12.43 -3.49 -12.89
CA ALA A 283 -13.55 -2.55 -12.96
C ALA A 283 -14.82 -3.15 -12.34
N ASP A 284 -15.11 -4.42 -12.59
CA ASP A 284 -16.24 -5.14 -11.96
C ASP A 284 -16.02 -5.27 -10.44
N LEU A 285 -14.80 -5.60 -10.01
CA LEU A 285 -14.44 -5.62 -8.59
C LEU A 285 -14.64 -4.26 -7.93
N ALA A 286 -14.31 -3.17 -8.62
CA ALA A 286 -14.54 -1.82 -8.11
C ALA A 286 -16.02 -1.53 -7.89
N VAL A 287 -16.90 -1.98 -8.80
CA VAL A 287 -18.34 -1.87 -8.62
C VAL A 287 -18.82 -2.65 -7.39
N ALA A 288 -18.34 -3.87 -7.22
CA ALA A 288 -18.69 -4.70 -6.07
C ALA A 288 -18.14 -4.10 -4.76
N LEU A 289 -16.91 -3.60 -4.75
CA LEU A 289 -16.31 -2.93 -3.59
C LEU A 289 -17.05 -1.65 -3.21
N ARG A 290 -17.48 -0.83 -4.17
CA ARG A 290 -18.30 0.36 -3.88
C ARG A 290 -19.59 -0.01 -3.13
N ARG A 291 -20.21 -1.15 -3.46
CA ARG A 291 -21.38 -1.65 -2.71
C ARG A 291 -20.98 -2.10 -1.29
N ALA A 292 -19.89 -2.87 -1.19
CA ALA A 292 -19.43 -3.43 0.06
C ALA A 292 -18.98 -2.37 1.09
N VAL A 293 -18.44 -1.24 0.63
CA VAL A 293 -18.05 -0.12 1.52
C VAL A 293 -19.19 0.85 1.79
N GLY A 294 -20.38 0.63 1.23
CA GLY A 294 -21.54 1.53 1.40
C GLY A 294 -22.02 1.66 2.83
N ASP A 295 -21.76 0.67 3.69
CA ASP A 295 -22.08 0.70 5.12
C ASP A 295 -21.02 1.45 5.95
N LEU A 296 -19.88 1.79 5.37
CA LEU A 296 -18.85 2.57 6.03
C LEU A 296 -19.20 4.07 5.98
N PRO A 297 -18.65 4.88 6.90
CA PRO A 297 -18.90 6.33 6.93
C PRO A 297 -18.15 7.07 5.81
N VAL A 298 -18.43 6.72 4.56
CA VAL A 298 -17.75 7.22 3.35
C VAL A 298 -18.76 7.73 2.32
N ARG A 299 -18.27 8.52 1.37
CA ARG A 299 -19.03 8.92 0.17
C ARG A 299 -18.57 8.09 -1.02
N VAL A 300 -19.39 7.15 -1.44
CA VAL A 300 -19.08 6.29 -2.60
C VAL A 300 -19.04 7.14 -3.87
N VAL A 301 -17.97 6.98 -4.66
CA VAL A 301 -17.81 7.64 -5.97
C VAL A 301 -18.60 6.85 -7.01
N ARG A 302 -19.40 7.54 -7.81
CA ARG A 302 -20.23 6.93 -8.87
C ARG A 302 -19.48 6.81 -10.19
#